data_12219dc4867d0134671252863cfa253b
#
_entry.id   12219dc4867d0134671252863cfa253b
#
_cell.length_a   1.000
_cell.length_b   1.000
_cell.length_c   1.000
_cell.angle_alpha   90.00
_cell.angle_beta   90.00
_cell.angle_gamma   90.00
#
_symmetry.space_group_name_H-M   'P 1'
#
loop_
_entity.id
_entity.type
_entity.pdbx_description
1 polymer ?
#
loop_
_entity_poly.entity_id
_entity_poly.type
_entity_poly.pdbx_seq_one_letter_code
_entity_poly.pdbx_strand_id
1 'polypeptide(L)'
;MLMQPSINHRIFFLLGMAGIFLGTVIFVRFRLLAVPLERDVGEYAYMAQQLLQGVLPYTESQSMKLPGIFFVYAGILTIFGPSPVAIHLSLLFVNLTTAFLLFLLGRSLLNFSVGIVAGISFAVLSLSPSLQGVWANSEHYVLLPAVGG
;
A
#
# COMPACT_ATOMS: atom_id res chain seq x y z
N MET A 1 13.96 -17.94 39.59
CA MET A 1 14.37 -18.57 38.32
C MET A 1 13.25 -18.34 37.31
N LEU A 2 13.31 -17.26 36.51
CA LEU A 2 12.29 -16.91 35.56
C LEU A 2 12.41 -17.86 34.36
N MET A 3 11.43 -18.75 34.19
CA MET A 3 11.36 -19.63 33.02
C MET A 3 11.33 -18.75 31.75
N GLN A 4 12.41 -18.77 30.98
CA GLN A 4 12.38 -18.17 29.65
C GLN A 4 11.38 -18.96 28.79
N PRO A 5 10.37 -18.30 28.21
CA PRO A 5 9.42 -19.01 27.32
C PRO A 5 10.20 -19.65 26.17
N SER A 6 9.85 -20.91 25.86
CA SER A 6 10.50 -21.63 24.76
C SER A 6 10.37 -20.81 23.44
N ILE A 7 11.34 -20.95 22.55
CA ILE A 7 11.38 -20.25 21.26
C ILE A 7 10.03 -20.37 20.50
N ASN A 8 9.37 -21.53 20.61
CA ASN A 8 8.07 -21.77 19.99
C ASN A 8 6.97 -20.85 20.53
N HIS A 9 6.87 -20.63 21.86
CA HIS A 9 5.84 -19.75 22.42
C HIS A 9 6.00 -18.29 21.98
N ARG A 10 7.24 -17.81 21.84
CA ARG A 10 7.51 -16.45 21.33
C ARG A 10 7.08 -16.30 19.89
N ILE A 11 7.34 -17.27 19.04
CA ILE A 11 6.93 -17.26 17.63
C ILE A 11 5.40 -17.30 17.51
N PHE A 12 4.72 -18.18 18.25
CA PHE A 12 3.26 -18.24 18.23
C PHE A 12 2.62 -16.93 18.71
N PHE A 13 3.18 -16.32 19.74
CA PHE A 13 2.71 -15.01 20.21
C PHE A 13 2.88 -13.92 19.17
N LEU A 14 4.04 -13.83 18.51
CA LEU A 14 4.30 -12.86 17.44
C LEU A 14 3.38 -13.08 16.23
N LEU A 15 3.14 -14.32 15.83
CA LEU A 15 2.21 -14.64 14.75
C LEU A 15 0.77 -14.27 15.09
N GLY A 16 0.33 -14.53 16.31
CA GLY A 16 -0.99 -14.15 16.80
C GLY A 16 -1.17 -12.62 16.79
N MET A 17 -0.22 -11.88 17.31
CA MET A 17 -0.22 -10.42 17.25
C MET A 17 -0.20 -9.92 15.80
N ALA A 18 0.65 -10.48 14.95
CA ALA A 18 0.72 -10.13 13.54
C ALA A 18 -0.64 -10.32 12.84
N GLY A 19 -1.32 -11.43 13.12
CA GLY A 19 -2.66 -11.70 12.60
C GLY A 19 -3.70 -10.66 13.04
N ILE A 20 -3.68 -10.28 14.32
CA ILE A 20 -4.60 -9.25 14.85
C ILE A 20 -4.33 -7.89 14.20
N PHE A 21 -3.06 -7.46 14.12
CA PHE A 21 -2.70 -6.18 13.50
C PHE A 21 -3.05 -6.16 12.02
N LEU A 22 -2.72 -7.22 11.28
CA LEU A 22 -3.03 -7.32 9.86
C LEU A 22 -4.55 -7.32 9.61
N GLY A 23 -5.32 -8.06 10.41
CA GLY A 23 -6.77 -8.06 10.36
C GLY A 23 -7.36 -6.66 10.61
N THR A 24 -6.82 -5.93 11.59
CA THR A 24 -7.21 -4.55 11.87
C THR A 24 -6.90 -3.63 10.69
N VAL A 25 -5.70 -3.73 10.10
CA VAL A 25 -5.30 -2.94 8.92
C VAL A 25 -6.27 -3.20 7.75
N ILE A 26 -6.54 -4.46 7.45
CA ILE A 26 -7.47 -4.84 6.38
C ILE A 26 -8.87 -4.30 6.67
N PHE A 27 -9.38 -4.47 7.89
CA PHE A 27 -10.69 -3.96 8.28
C PHE A 27 -10.80 -2.45 8.11
N VAL A 28 -9.83 -1.68 8.59
CA VAL A 28 -9.81 -0.20 8.45
C VAL A 28 -9.77 0.17 6.97
N ARG A 29 -8.94 -0.47 6.17
CA ARG A 29 -8.85 -0.21 4.74
C ARG A 29 -10.17 -0.49 4.00
N PHE A 30 -10.88 -1.56 4.37
CA PHE A 30 -12.22 -1.82 3.83
C PHE A 30 -13.22 -0.71 4.14
N ARG A 31 -13.14 -0.11 5.34
CA ARG A 31 -13.97 1.04 5.72
C ARG A 31 -13.63 2.30 4.92
N LEU A 32 -12.40 2.41 4.42
CA LEU A 32 -11.92 3.56 3.65
C LEU A 32 -12.12 3.42 2.13
N LEU A 33 -12.58 2.28 1.62
CA LEU A 33 -12.73 2.06 0.17
C LEU A 33 -13.64 3.07 -0.54
N ALA A 34 -14.69 3.54 0.13
CA ALA A 34 -15.67 4.46 -0.44
C ALA A 34 -15.40 5.94 -0.14
N VAL A 35 -14.27 6.26 0.50
CA VAL A 35 -13.90 7.65 0.79
C VAL A 35 -13.61 8.38 -0.52
N PRO A 36 -14.06 9.64 -0.69
CA PRO A 36 -13.72 10.44 -1.85
C PRO A 36 -12.20 10.55 -2.05
N LEU A 37 -11.78 10.69 -3.32
CA LEU A 37 -10.37 10.82 -3.65
C LEU A 37 -9.83 12.16 -3.11
N GLU A 38 -8.64 12.11 -2.57
CA GLU A 38 -7.86 13.30 -2.22
C GLU A 38 -7.43 14.02 -3.52
N ARG A 39 -7.05 15.29 -3.42
CA ARG A 39 -6.75 16.16 -4.54
C ARG A 39 -5.74 15.55 -5.55
N ASP A 40 -4.59 15.12 -5.06
CA ASP A 40 -3.53 14.57 -5.92
C ASP A 40 -3.95 13.23 -6.54
N VAL A 41 -4.61 12.38 -5.76
CA VAL A 41 -5.18 11.09 -6.21
C VAL A 41 -6.27 11.32 -7.27
N GLY A 42 -7.10 12.36 -7.08
CA GLY A 42 -8.10 12.79 -8.07
C GLY A 42 -7.46 13.28 -9.38
N GLU A 43 -6.36 14.02 -9.29
CA GLU A 43 -5.57 14.45 -10.45
C GLU A 43 -5.04 13.24 -11.22
N TYR A 44 -4.45 12.25 -10.55
CA TYR A 44 -3.95 11.03 -11.21
C TYR A 44 -5.08 10.26 -11.90
N ALA A 45 -6.24 10.14 -11.25
CA ALA A 45 -7.39 9.46 -11.82
C ALA A 45 -7.91 10.19 -13.07
N TYR A 46 -7.98 11.51 -13.05
CA TYR A 46 -8.39 12.32 -14.18
C TYR A 46 -7.42 12.18 -15.36
N MET A 47 -6.11 12.34 -15.12
CA MET A 47 -5.08 12.17 -16.15
C MET A 47 -5.09 10.76 -16.75
N ALA A 48 -5.33 9.75 -15.93
CA ALA A 48 -5.47 8.37 -16.39
C ALA A 48 -6.71 8.18 -17.28
N GLN A 49 -7.85 8.80 -16.96
CA GLN A 49 -9.04 8.77 -17.80
C GLN A 49 -8.79 9.46 -19.15
N GLN A 50 -8.13 10.61 -19.18
CA GLN A 50 -7.73 11.26 -20.43
C GLN A 50 -6.83 10.35 -21.28
N LEU A 51 -5.84 9.72 -20.63
CA LEU A 51 -4.94 8.76 -21.30
C LEU A 51 -5.72 7.61 -21.95
N LEU A 52 -6.73 7.06 -21.26
CA LEU A 52 -7.58 6.01 -21.82
C LEU A 52 -8.46 6.48 -22.99
N GLN A 53 -8.71 7.78 -23.10
CA GLN A 53 -9.39 8.41 -24.23
C GLN A 53 -8.43 8.79 -25.38
N GLY A 54 -7.14 8.48 -25.27
CA GLY A 54 -6.13 8.76 -26.28
C GLY A 54 -5.48 10.15 -26.15
N VAL A 55 -5.79 10.91 -25.09
CA VAL A 55 -5.17 12.21 -24.80
C VAL A 55 -3.87 11.98 -24.05
N LEU A 56 -2.76 12.46 -24.62
CA LEU A 56 -1.45 12.31 -23.97
C LEU A 56 -1.34 13.22 -22.73
N PRO A 57 -0.63 12.76 -21.69
CA PRO A 57 -0.37 13.60 -20.52
C PRO A 57 0.26 14.95 -20.92
N TYR A 58 -0.14 16.01 -20.22
CA TYR A 58 0.35 17.39 -20.38
C TYR A 58 -0.07 18.13 -21.66
N THR A 59 -0.87 17.53 -22.54
CA THR A 59 -1.34 18.22 -23.75
C THR A 59 -2.52 19.14 -23.47
N GLU A 60 -3.48 18.69 -22.68
CA GLU A 60 -4.70 19.44 -22.35
C GLU A 60 -4.79 19.85 -20.89
N SER A 61 -4.01 19.21 -20.02
CA SER A 61 -3.96 19.50 -18.59
C SER A 61 -2.52 19.55 -18.10
N GLN A 62 -2.24 20.51 -17.19
CA GLN A 62 -0.91 20.66 -16.61
C GLN A 62 -0.82 19.85 -15.32
N SER A 63 0.30 19.15 -15.15
CA SER A 63 0.66 18.46 -13.93
C SER A 63 2.17 18.57 -13.68
N MET A 64 2.56 18.65 -12.41
CA MET A 64 3.96 18.61 -12.00
C MET A 64 4.46 17.19 -11.69
N LYS A 65 3.59 16.18 -11.85
CA LYS A 65 3.87 14.79 -11.51
C LYS A 65 4.46 14.04 -12.70
N LEU A 66 5.30 13.05 -12.44
CA LEU A 66 5.87 12.20 -13.49
C LEU A 66 4.78 11.33 -14.14
N PRO A 67 4.85 11.07 -15.45
CA PRO A 67 3.78 10.40 -16.19
C PRO A 67 3.55 8.94 -15.78
N GLY A 68 4.53 8.29 -15.15
CA GLY A 68 4.43 6.89 -14.74
C GLY A 68 3.21 6.58 -13.88
N ILE A 69 2.84 7.49 -12.97
CA ILE A 69 1.67 7.28 -12.11
C ILE A 69 0.36 7.27 -12.92
N PHE A 70 0.25 8.05 -13.97
CA PHE A 70 -0.95 8.09 -14.82
C PHE A 70 -1.15 6.77 -15.56
N PHE A 71 -0.06 6.13 -16.05
CA PHE A 71 -0.12 4.80 -16.66
C PHE A 71 -0.51 3.72 -15.65
N VAL A 72 0.01 3.78 -14.42
CA VAL A 72 -0.40 2.89 -13.34
C VAL A 72 -1.90 3.02 -13.08
N TYR A 73 -2.39 4.25 -12.93
CA TYR A 73 -3.81 4.51 -12.71
C TYR A 73 -4.68 4.09 -13.91
N ALA A 74 -4.21 4.33 -15.13
CA ALA A 74 -4.91 3.86 -16.32
C ALA A 74 -5.08 2.32 -16.31
N GLY A 75 -4.05 1.59 -15.91
CA GLY A 75 -4.14 0.14 -15.71
C GLY A 75 -5.14 -0.25 -14.63
N ILE A 76 -5.14 0.45 -13.47
CA ILE A 76 -6.08 0.21 -12.38
C ILE A 76 -7.53 0.43 -12.86
N LEU A 77 -7.79 1.58 -13.52
CA LEU A 77 -9.13 1.92 -14.00
C LEU A 77 -9.62 0.97 -15.10
N THR A 78 -8.71 0.44 -15.91
CA THR A 78 -9.04 -0.55 -16.94
C THR A 78 -9.44 -1.90 -16.31
N ILE A 79 -8.75 -2.32 -15.26
CA ILE A 79 -8.96 -3.63 -14.62
C ILE A 79 -10.17 -3.62 -13.69
N PHE A 80 -10.28 -2.58 -12.84
CA PHE A 80 -11.25 -2.52 -11.74
C PHE A 80 -12.39 -1.53 -11.99
N GLY A 81 -12.37 -0.80 -13.11
CA GLY A 81 -13.35 0.22 -13.46
C GLY A 81 -13.04 1.61 -12.87
N PRO A 82 -13.66 2.67 -13.41
CA PRO A 82 -13.42 4.07 -13.03
C PRO A 82 -14.18 4.44 -11.75
N SER A 83 -13.66 4.03 -10.60
CA SER A 83 -14.28 4.34 -9.30
C SER A 83 -13.24 4.61 -8.22
N PRO A 84 -13.56 5.42 -7.19
CA PRO A 84 -12.70 5.58 -6.01
C PRO A 84 -12.37 4.25 -5.33
N VAL A 85 -13.34 3.33 -5.30
CA VAL A 85 -13.17 1.99 -4.73
C VAL A 85 -12.05 1.21 -5.43
N ALA A 86 -11.97 1.28 -6.77
CA ALA A 86 -10.91 0.63 -7.56
C ALA A 86 -9.52 1.12 -7.15
N ILE A 87 -9.37 2.43 -6.98
CA ILE A 87 -8.12 3.07 -6.59
C ILE A 87 -7.73 2.68 -5.16
N HIS A 88 -8.65 2.77 -4.20
CA HIS A 88 -8.37 2.37 -2.82
C HIS A 88 -8.13 0.86 -2.68
N LEU A 89 -8.78 0.04 -3.50
CA LEU A 89 -8.53 -1.40 -3.55
C LEU A 89 -7.11 -1.69 -4.06
N SER A 90 -6.66 -1.00 -5.11
CA SER A 90 -5.28 -1.13 -5.60
C SER A 90 -4.26 -0.73 -4.54
N LEU A 91 -4.51 0.35 -3.78
CA LEU A 91 -3.68 0.77 -2.66
C LEU A 91 -3.60 -0.31 -1.57
N LEU A 92 -4.72 -0.97 -1.25
CA LEU A 92 -4.73 -2.10 -0.31
C LEU A 92 -3.78 -3.21 -0.78
N PHE A 93 -3.87 -3.64 -2.04
CA PHE A 93 -3.00 -4.68 -2.60
C PHE A 93 -1.53 -4.26 -2.60
N VAL A 94 -1.23 -3.04 -3.03
CA VAL A 94 0.15 -2.49 -3.04
C VAL A 94 0.73 -2.51 -1.63
N ASN A 95 -0.01 -2.00 -0.64
CA ASN A 95 0.49 -1.93 0.73
C ASN A 95 0.64 -3.31 1.40
N LEU A 96 -0.27 -4.24 1.14
CA LEU A 96 -0.13 -5.62 1.64
C LEU A 96 1.10 -6.31 1.02
N THR A 97 1.30 -6.12 -0.28
CA THR A 97 2.47 -6.69 -0.97
C THR A 97 3.77 -6.06 -0.48
N THR A 98 3.80 -4.73 -0.30
CA THR A 98 4.97 -4.04 0.26
C THR A 98 5.27 -4.50 1.69
N ALA A 99 4.25 -4.64 2.54
CA ALA A 99 4.42 -5.16 3.90
C ALA A 99 4.99 -6.59 3.89
N PHE A 100 4.53 -7.43 2.97
CA PHE A 100 5.05 -8.79 2.81
C PHE A 100 6.50 -8.80 2.30
N LEU A 101 6.85 -7.94 1.34
CA LEU A 101 8.23 -7.82 0.88
C LEU A 101 9.16 -7.31 1.98
N LEU A 102 8.72 -6.34 2.79
CA LEU A 102 9.48 -5.88 3.96
C LEU A 102 9.65 -6.98 5.01
N PHE A 103 8.64 -7.83 5.21
CA PHE A 103 8.79 -9.03 6.03
C PHE A 103 9.87 -9.95 5.48
N LEU A 104 9.84 -10.26 4.18
CA LEU A 104 10.84 -11.12 3.54
C LEU A 104 12.25 -10.52 3.64
N LEU A 105 12.39 -9.24 3.38
CA LEU A 105 13.65 -8.51 3.47
C LEU A 105 14.20 -8.53 4.89
N GLY A 106 13.40 -8.17 5.89
CA GLY A 106 13.81 -8.19 7.30
C GLY A 106 14.17 -9.59 7.79
N ARG A 107 13.43 -10.61 7.33
CA ARG A 107 13.74 -12.01 7.61
C ARG A 107 15.06 -12.46 6.98
N SER A 108 15.34 -12.05 5.74
CA SER A 108 16.55 -12.46 5.00
C SER A 108 17.81 -11.78 5.54
N LEU A 109 17.72 -10.50 5.90
CA LEU A 109 18.87 -9.72 6.36
C LEU A 109 19.19 -9.96 7.83
N LEU A 110 18.20 -10.23 8.66
CA LEU A 110 18.38 -10.36 10.11
C LEU A 110 17.77 -11.66 10.66
N ASN A 111 16.48 -11.66 10.95
CA ASN A 111 15.77 -12.84 11.45
C ASN A 111 14.25 -12.74 11.28
N PHE A 112 13.55 -13.85 11.56
CA PHE A 112 12.10 -13.97 11.43
C PHE A 112 11.32 -12.91 12.24
N SER A 113 11.73 -12.62 13.47
CA SER A 113 11.06 -11.65 14.33
C SER A 113 11.18 -10.23 13.80
N VAL A 114 12.36 -9.86 13.29
CA VAL A 114 12.59 -8.55 12.65
C VAL A 114 11.73 -8.41 11.38
N GLY A 115 11.62 -9.47 10.58
CA GLY A 115 10.74 -9.48 9.42
C GLY A 115 9.29 -9.19 9.80
N ILE A 116 8.74 -9.88 10.82
CA ILE A 116 7.38 -9.64 11.32
C ILE A 116 7.21 -8.18 11.77
N VAL A 117 8.13 -7.66 12.57
CA VAL A 117 8.05 -6.28 13.07
C VAL A 117 8.08 -5.29 11.92
N ALA A 118 8.99 -5.47 10.94
CA ALA A 118 9.10 -4.59 9.79
C ALA A 118 7.79 -4.55 8.96
N GLY A 119 7.24 -5.71 8.60
CA GLY A 119 6.00 -5.80 7.84
C GLY A 119 4.80 -5.19 8.57
N ILE A 120 4.64 -5.49 9.88
CA ILE A 120 3.54 -4.96 10.69
C ILE A 120 3.70 -3.44 10.86
N SER A 121 4.89 -2.96 11.19
CA SER A 121 5.14 -1.53 11.37
C SER A 121 4.76 -0.75 10.11
N PHE A 122 5.18 -1.20 8.94
CA PHE A 122 4.77 -0.60 7.68
C PHE A 122 3.24 -0.64 7.51
N ALA A 123 2.61 -1.79 7.70
CA ALA A 123 1.16 -1.94 7.54
C ALA A 123 0.37 -1.00 8.45
N VAL A 124 0.79 -0.84 9.70
CA VAL A 124 0.15 0.09 10.68
C VAL A 124 0.43 1.54 10.31
N LEU A 125 1.68 1.90 10.00
CA LEU A 125 2.05 3.27 9.61
C LEU A 125 1.36 3.70 8.33
N SER A 126 1.10 2.78 7.41
CA SER A 126 0.35 3.04 6.18
C SER A 126 -1.13 3.41 6.41
N LEU A 127 -1.65 3.30 7.62
CA LEU A 127 -2.98 3.81 8.00
C LEU A 127 -2.95 5.26 8.50
N SER A 128 -1.77 5.86 8.67
CA SER A 128 -1.65 7.21 9.20
C SER A 128 -1.97 8.27 8.15
N PRO A 129 -2.98 9.14 8.36
CA PRO A 129 -3.24 10.27 7.48
C PRO A 129 -2.07 11.27 7.44
N SER A 130 -1.38 11.46 8.58
CA SER A 130 -0.22 12.37 8.68
C SER A 130 0.96 11.92 7.82
N LEU A 131 1.09 10.63 7.56
CA LEU A 131 2.10 10.05 6.66
C LEU A 131 1.57 9.85 5.24
N GLN A 132 0.41 10.43 4.91
CA GLN A 132 -0.27 10.25 3.61
C GLN A 132 -0.58 8.78 3.25
N GLY A 133 -0.52 7.89 4.24
CA GLY A 133 -0.59 6.45 4.04
C GLY A 133 -1.97 5.94 3.63
N VAL A 134 -3.03 6.71 3.90
CA VAL A 134 -4.42 6.36 3.53
C VAL A 134 -4.77 6.75 2.09
N TRP A 135 -3.97 7.59 1.47
CA TRP A 135 -4.17 8.06 0.09
C TRP A 135 -3.34 7.25 -0.89
N ALA A 136 -3.87 7.04 -2.10
CA ALA A 136 -3.21 6.26 -3.15
C ALA A 136 -2.15 7.10 -3.92
N ASN A 137 -1.28 7.78 -3.17
CA ASN A 137 -0.23 8.62 -3.72
C ASN A 137 0.85 7.80 -4.45
N SER A 138 1.58 8.45 -5.36
CA SER A 138 2.62 7.85 -6.21
C SER A 138 3.70 7.11 -5.42
N GLU A 139 4.00 7.57 -4.20
CA GLU A 139 5.02 7.01 -3.32
C GLU A 139 4.78 5.54 -3.00
N HIS A 140 3.53 5.13 -2.81
CA HIS A 140 3.18 3.73 -2.54
C HIS A 140 3.51 2.83 -3.73
N TYR A 141 3.24 3.30 -4.95
CA TYR A 141 3.48 2.54 -6.18
C TYR A 141 4.96 2.48 -6.55
N VAL A 142 5.77 3.49 -6.14
CA VAL A 142 7.23 3.48 -6.29
C VAL A 142 7.89 2.63 -5.22
N LEU A 143 7.38 2.66 -3.98
CA LEU A 143 7.95 1.91 -2.86
C LEU A 143 7.88 0.39 -3.09
N LEU A 144 6.80 -0.10 -3.72
CA LEU A 144 6.61 -1.52 -4.00
C LEU A 144 7.78 -2.12 -4.83
N PRO A 145 8.11 -1.63 -6.04
CA PRO A 145 9.24 -2.13 -6.79
C PRO A 145 10.60 -1.82 -6.12
N ALA A 146 10.73 -0.70 -5.41
CA ALA A 146 11.96 -0.35 -4.72
C ALA A 146 12.32 -1.33 -3.58
N VAL A 147 11.33 -1.91 -2.93
CA VAL A 147 11.53 -2.94 -1.89
C VAL A 147 11.70 -4.33 -2.52
N GLY A 148 11.09 -4.55 -3.70
CA GLY A 148 11.09 -5.86 -4.38
C GLY A 148 12.38 -6.17 -5.15
N GLY A 149 13.24 -5.18 -5.39
CA GLY A 149 14.52 -5.43 -5.97
C GLY A 149 15.02 -4.68 -7.03
#